data_cb8e991e2b3ca8a3d7141de7ec2f0ec8
#
_entry.id   cb8e991e2b3ca8a3d7141de7ec2f0ec8
#
_cell.length_a   1.000
_cell.length_b   1.000
_cell.length_c   1.000
_cell.angle_alpha   90.00
_cell.angle_beta   90.00
_cell.angle_gamma   90.00
#
_symmetry.space_group_name_H-M   'P 1'
#
loop_
_entity.id
_entity.type
_entity.pdbx_description
1 polymer ?
#
loop_
_entity_poly.entity_id
_entity_poly.type
_entity_poly.pdbx_seq_one_letter_code
_entity_poly.pdbx_strand_id
1 'polypeptide(L)'
;MTRINSRIVRPVCPFKAGQGRRKYNNTITEVNGLKFDSKAEARRYSELVLLQQAGEITGFGLQPSFVLPGNIRYRPDFIVCGADGSIWVEDVKGVETQAFKLKRRLWQQAYPWLELRVVK
;
A
#
# COMPACT_ATOMS: atom_id res chain seq x y z
N MET A 1 23.81 6.29 17.15
CA MET A 1 22.92 6.02 16.10
C MET A 1 21.90 4.98 16.43
N THR A 2 20.74 5.28 16.14
CA THR A 2 19.67 4.39 16.43
C THR A 2 19.59 3.31 15.42
N ARG A 3 19.62 2.10 15.90
CA ARG A 3 19.51 1.04 15.02
C ARG A 3 18.12 0.59 14.94
N ILE A 4 17.59 0.55 13.78
CA ILE A 4 16.27 0.04 13.62
C ILE A 4 16.30 -1.44 13.82
N ASN A 5 15.45 -1.88 14.68
CA ASN A 5 15.38 -3.26 14.97
C ASN A 5 14.81 -3.99 13.78
N SER A 6 15.59 -4.87 13.19
CA SER A 6 15.14 -5.55 12.02
C SER A 6 13.93 -6.43 12.26
N ARG A 7 13.63 -6.70 13.50
CA ARG A 7 12.44 -7.46 13.76
C ARG A 7 11.17 -6.69 13.49
N ILE A 8 11.28 -5.39 13.35
CA ILE A 8 10.13 -4.59 13.06
C ILE A 8 9.97 -4.42 11.58
N VAL A 9 10.53 -5.29 10.84
CA VAL A 9 10.33 -5.28 9.43
C VAL A 9 8.88 -5.49 9.11
N ARG A 10 8.24 -6.27 9.94
CA ARG A 10 6.88 -6.60 9.67
C ARG A 10 5.98 -5.45 10.05
N PRO A 11 5.31 -4.86 9.11
CA PRO A 11 4.39 -3.79 9.46
C PRO A 11 3.31 -4.31 10.36
N VAL A 12 2.88 -3.47 11.23
CA VAL A 12 1.79 -3.81 12.10
C VAL A 12 0.53 -3.34 11.45
N CYS A 13 -0.36 -4.25 11.24
CA CYS A 13 -1.67 -3.89 10.75
C CYS A 13 -2.58 -3.91 11.95
N PRO A 14 -2.71 -2.79 12.63
CA PRO A 14 -3.39 -2.78 13.90
C PRO A 14 -4.86 -3.07 13.77
N PHE A 15 -5.38 -2.88 12.58
CA PHE A 15 -6.81 -2.96 12.48
C PHE A 15 -7.18 -3.68 11.21
N LYS A 16 -7.94 -4.74 11.38
CA LYS A 16 -8.47 -5.40 10.27
C LYS A 16 -9.78 -4.83 10.00
N ALA A 17 -9.85 -4.05 8.98
CA ALA A 17 -11.10 -3.51 8.59
C ALA A 17 -12.07 -4.65 8.56
N GLY A 18 -13.25 -4.36 8.87
CA GLY A 18 -14.24 -5.35 8.97
C GLY A 18 -14.11 -6.41 7.92
N GLN A 19 -14.42 -7.56 8.30
CA GLN A 19 -14.33 -8.69 7.44
C GLN A 19 -15.39 -8.67 6.42
N GLY A 20 -15.53 -7.61 5.73
CA GLY A 20 -16.58 -7.50 4.77
C GLY A 20 -16.54 -8.66 3.81
N ARG A 21 -17.69 -8.98 3.28
CA ARG A 21 -17.79 -10.01 2.30
C ARG A 21 -17.08 -9.57 1.05
N ARG A 22 -16.29 -10.44 0.47
CA ARG A 22 -15.59 -10.11 -0.75
C ARG A 22 -16.57 -9.99 -1.89
N LYS A 23 -16.43 -8.95 -2.66
CA LYS A 23 -17.27 -8.75 -3.80
C LYS A 23 -16.82 -9.49 -5.04
N TYR A 24 -15.54 -9.76 -5.13
CA TYR A 24 -14.98 -10.38 -6.30
C TYR A 24 -14.29 -11.67 -5.91
N ASN A 25 -14.09 -12.52 -6.89
CA ASN A 25 -13.45 -13.79 -6.66
C ASN A 25 -11.96 -13.65 -6.53
N ASN A 26 -11.53 -12.78 -5.66
CA ASN A 26 -10.11 -12.65 -5.40
C ASN A 26 -9.68 -13.73 -4.41
N THR A 27 -8.52 -14.29 -4.65
CA THR A 27 -7.97 -15.26 -3.74
C THR A 27 -7.31 -14.56 -2.58
N ILE A 28 -7.75 -14.86 -1.38
CA ILE A 28 -7.10 -14.34 -0.20
C ILE A 28 -5.77 -15.05 -0.04
N THR A 29 -4.72 -14.29 0.07
CA THR A 29 -3.37 -14.83 0.21
C THR A 29 -2.80 -14.35 1.52
N GLU A 30 -2.18 -15.25 2.26
CA GLU A 30 -1.63 -14.90 3.55
C GLU A 30 -0.11 -14.94 3.51
N VAL A 31 0.53 -13.87 4.00
CA VAL A 31 1.98 -13.78 4.08
C VAL A 31 2.30 -13.17 5.43
N ASN A 32 3.18 -13.83 6.18
CA ASN A 32 3.61 -13.35 7.50
C ASN A 32 2.44 -13.05 8.43
N GLY A 33 1.39 -13.85 8.33
CA GLY A 33 0.23 -13.67 9.17
C GLY A 33 -0.72 -12.59 8.70
N LEU A 34 -0.43 -11.95 7.58
CA LEU A 34 -1.29 -10.92 7.03
C LEU A 34 -2.04 -11.47 5.83
N LYS A 35 -3.29 -11.09 5.72
CA LYS A 35 -4.13 -11.55 4.63
C LYS A 35 -4.28 -10.45 3.60
N PHE A 36 -4.12 -10.82 2.35
CA PHE A 36 -4.22 -9.88 1.24
C PHE A 36 -5.32 -10.32 0.30
N ASP A 37 -5.97 -9.35 -0.30
CA ASP A 37 -7.11 -9.63 -1.17
C ASP A 37 -6.70 -10.22 -2.51
N SER A 38 -5.43 -10.14 -2.87
CA SER A 38 -4.98 -10.69 -4.13
C SER A 38 -3.56 -11.18 -4.00
N LYS A 39 -3.19 -12.07 -4.92
CA LYS A 39 -1.82 -12.57 -4.97
C LYS A 39 -0.84 -11.47 -5.34
N ALA A 40 -1.29 -10.52 -6.17
CA ALA A 40 -0.43 -9.43 -6.58
C ALA A 40 -0.06 -8.55 -5.40
N GLU A 41 -1.02 -8.27 -4.51
CA GLU A 41 -0.75 -7.49 -3.32
C GLU A 41 0.20 -8.24 -2.39
N ALA A 42 -0.03 -9.54 -2.21
CA ALA A 42 0.85 -10.33 -1.36
C ALA A 42 2.26 -10.38 -1.90
N ARG A 43 2.37 -10.50 -3.23
CA ARG A 43 3.69 -10.50 -3.86
C ARG A 43 4.39 -9.17 -3.65
N ARG A 44 3.67 -8.07 -3.83
CA ARG A 44 4.29 -6.76 -3.63
C ARG A 44 4.69 -6.56 -2.18
N TYR A 45 3.88 -7.01 -1.25
CA TYR A 45 4.25 -6.97 0.16
C TYR A 45 5.59 -7.68 0.38
N SER A 46 5.73 -8.88 -0.15
CA SER A 46 6.97 -9.63 0.01
C SER A 46 8.15 -8.91 -0.61
N GLU A 47 7.94 -8.27 -1.77
CA GLU A 47 9.00 -7.48 -2.39
C GLU A 47 9.40 -6.31 -1.52
N LEU A 48 8.44 -5.64 -0.90
CA LEU A 48 8.75 -4.51 -0.03
C LEU A 48 9.52 -4.96 1.20
N VAL A 49 9.19 -6.12 1.75
CA VAL A 49 9.95 -6.67 2.87
C VAL A 49 11.40 -6.88 2.46
N LEU A 50 11.62 -7.45 1.27
CA LEU A 50 12.97 -7.68 0.79
C LEU A 50 13.72 -6.37 0.53
N LEU A 51 13.02 -5.39 -0.02
CA LEU A 51 13.64 -4.09 -0.26
C LEU A 51 14.04 -3.43 1.04
N GLN A 52 13.24 -3.58 2.07
CA GLN A 52 13.57 -3.02 3.37
C GLN A 52 14.78 -3.72 3.97
N GLN A 53 14.83 -5.03 3.85
CA GLN A 53 15.97 -5.79 4.35
C GLN A 53 17.25 -5.44 3.60
N ALA A 54 17.12 -5.12 2.33
CA ALA A 54 18.28 -4.73 1.53
C ALA A 54 18.70 -3.28 1.74
N GLY A 55 17.91 -2.51 2.47
CA GLY A 55 18.22 -1.10 2.72
C GLY A 55 17.81 -0.18 1.60
N GLU A 56 17.06 -0.67 0.63
CA GLU A 56 16.60 0.16 -0.49
C GLU A 56 15.45 1.06 -0.10
N ILE A 57 14.67 0.63 0.86
CA ILE A 57 13.65 1.48 1.46
C ILE A 57 13.82 1.44 2.96
N THR A 58 13.39 2.51 3.61
CA THR A 58 13.45 2.59 5.07
C THR A 58 12.33 1.79 5.71
N GLY A 59 11.16 1.84 5.09
CA GLY A 59 10.03 1.10 5.62
C GLY A 59 8.80 1.34 4.77
N PHE A 60 7.70 0.71 5.17
CA PHE A 60 6.44 0.88 4.46
C PHE A 60 5.30 0.56 5.40
N GLY A 61 4.11 1.04 5.04
CA GLY A 61 2.91 0.77 5.80
C GLY A 61 1.83 0.21 4.90
N LEU A 62 0.79 -0.31 5.53
CA LEU A 62 -0.29 -0.98 4.81
C LEU A 62 -1.53 -0.11 4.83
N GLN A 63 -2.16 -0.03 3.68
CA GLN A 63 -3.50 0.54 3.51
C GLN A 63 -3.69 1.89 4.20
N PRO A 64 -2.87 2.88 3.82
CA PRO A 64 -3.10 4.22 4.36
C PRO A 64 -4.44 4.75 3.86
N SER A 65 -5.05 5.61 4.64
CA SER A 65 -6.36 6.15 4.31
C SER A 65 -6.24 7.63 3.98
N PHE A 66 -6.82 8.03 2.86
CA PHE A 66 -6.81 9.40 2.42
C PHE A 66 -8.22 9.85 2.07
N VAL A 67 -8.43 11.15 2.13
CA VAL A 67 -9.71 11.73 1.74
C VAL A 67 -9.48 12.59 0.50
N LEU A 68 -10.21 12.27 -0.55
CA LEU A 68 -10.12 12.99 -1.81
C LEU A 68 -11.23 14.03 -1.89
N PRO A 69 -11.13 14.97 -2.84
CA PRO A 69 -12.18 15.96 -3.02
C PRO A 69 -13.54 15.29 -3.15
N GLY A 70 -14.55 15.88 -2.54
CA GLY A 70 -15.85 15.28 -2.49
C GLY A 70 -16.03 14.33 -1.33
N ASN A 71 -15.11 14.38 -0.39
CA ASN A 71 -15.16 13.51 0.79
C ASN A 71 -15.12 12.04 0.42
N ILE A 72 -14.38 11.72 -0.63
CA ILE A 72 -14.26 10.35 -1.11
C ILE A 72 -13.07 9.71 -0.42
N ARG A 73 -13.30 8.59 0.23
CA ARG A 73 -12.22 7.88 0.88
C ARG A 73 -11.48 7.00 -0.10
N TYR A 74 -10.17 6.99 0.02
CA TYR A 74 -9.33 6.19 -0.85
C TYR A 74 -8.25 5.53 -0.01
N ARG A 75 -8.10 4.23 -0.19
CA ARG A 75 -7.10 3.47 0.53
C ARG A 75 -6.20 2.75 -0.45
N PRO A 76 -5.06 3.34 -0.78
CA PRO A 76 -4.05 2.61 -1.55
C PRO A 76 -3.53 1.43 -0.75
N ASP A 77 -2.80 0.57 -1.42
CA ASP A 77 -2.33 -0.64 -0.76
C ASP A 77 -1.15 -0.41 0.16
N PHE A 78 -0.23 0.47 -0.22
CA PHE A 78 0.99 0.68 0.55
C PHE A 78 1.41 2.13 0.55
N ILE A 79 2.09 2.52 1.63
CA ILE A 79 2.84 3.77 1.66
C ILE A 79 4.29 3.39 1.93
N VAL A 80 5.21 3.96 1.17
CA VAL A 80 6.61 3.53 1.20
C VAL A 80 7.50 4.72 1.46
N CYS A 81 8.50 4.51 2.30
CA CYS A 81 9.53 5.51 2.54
C CYS A 81 10.84 5.00 1.98
N GLY A 82 11.36 5.69 0.98
CA GLY A 82 12.62 5.30 0.37
C GLY A 82 13.81 5.62 1.24
N ALA A 83 14.94 5.02 0.92
CA ALA A 83 16.15 5.22 1.68
C ALA A 83 16.64 6.66 1.62
N ASP A 84 16.29 7.36 0.57
CA ASP A 84 16.68 8.77 0.40
C ASP A 84 15.71 9.73 1.07
N GLY A 85 14.72 9.23 1.78
CA GLY A 85 13.75 10.05 2.45
C GLY A 85 12.52 10.37 1.63
N SER A 86 12.47 9.94 0.39
CA SER A 86 11.28 10.16 -0.43
C SER A 86 10.15 9.27 0.07
N ILE A 87 8.92 9.74 -0.16
CA ILE A 87 7.75 8.99 0.25
C ILE A 87 6.81 8.91 -0.95
N TRP A 88 6.26 7.74 -1.17
CA TRP A 88 5.27 7.56 -2.21
C TRP A 88 4.24 6.54 -1.75
N VAL A 89 3.15 6.48 -2.51
CA VAL A 89 2.06 5.57 -2.20
C VAL A 89 1.92 4.63 -3.38
N GLU A 90 1.59 3.39 -3.11
CA GLU A 90 1.45 2.38 -4.16
C GLU A 90 0.07 1.77 -4.12
N ASP A 91 -0.47 1.56 -5.30
CA ASP A 91 -1.72 0.84 -5.46
C ASP A 91 -1.48 -0.27 -6.48
N VAL A 92 -1.73 -1.50 -6.08
CA VAL A 92 -1.49 -2.66 -6.93
C VAL A 92 -2.74 -2.90 -7.75
N LYS A 93 -2.62 -2.75 -9.07
CA LYS A 93 -3.78 -2.88 -9.97
C LYS A 93 -3.45 -3.75 -11.15
N GLY A 94 -4.25 -4.78 -11.37
CA GLY A 94 -4.14 -5.52 -12.60
C GLY A 94 -4.77 -4.77 -13.76
N VAL A 95 -5.88 -4.11 -13.50
CA VAL A 95 -6.61 -3.33 -14.50
C VAL A 95 -7.00 -2.01 -13.88
N GLU A 96 -6.78 -0.94 -14.62
CA GLU A 96 -7.16 0.39 -14.16
C GLU A 96 -8.60 0.65 -14.59
N THR A 97 -9.50 0.58 -13.62
CA THR A 97 -10.92 0.84 -13.90
C THR A 97 -11.16 2.33 -14.05
N GLN A 98 -12.33 2.68 -14.58
CA GLN A 98 -12.70 4.08 -14.67
C GLN A 98 -12.77 4.73 -13.29
N ALA A 99 -13.26 3.99 -12.31
CA ALA A 99 -13.34 4.51 -10.96
C ALA A 99 -11.95 4.83 -10.42
N PHE A 100 -10.97 3.96 -10.67
CA PHE A 100 -9.61 4.21 -10.23
C PHE A 100 -9.01 5.42 -10.95
N LYS A 101 -9.24 5.53 -12.25
CA LYS A 101 -8.69 6.66 -13.00
C LYS A 101 -9.23 7.98 -12.48
N LEU A 102 -10.51 8.01 -12.09
CA LEU A 102 -11.07 9.20 -11.48
C LEU A 102 -10.41 9.49 -10.15
N LYS A 103 -10.25 8.49 -9.32
CA LYS A 103 -9.61 8.68 -8.03
C LYS A 103 -8.18 9.18 -8.18
N ARG A 104 -7.47 8.67 -9.19
CA ARG A 104 -6.10 9.14 -9.43
C ARG A 104 -6.08 10.61 -9.81
N ARG A 105 -7.03 11.04 -10.62
CA ARG A 105 -7.11 12.45 -10.98
C ARG A 105 -7.42 13.32 -9.77
N LEU A 106 -8.33 12.86 -8.92
CA LEU A 106 -8.64 13.58 -7.69
C LEU A 106 -7.44 13.60 -6.75
N TRP A 107 -6.68 12.52 -6.74
CA TRP A 107 -5.45 12.47 -5.96
C TRP A 107 -4.48 13.56 -6.38
N GLN A 108 -4.32 13.73 -7.68
CA GLN A 108 -3.39 14.74 -8.18
C GLN A 108 -3.82 16.15 -7.80
N GLN A 109 -5.10 16.36 -7.63
CA GLN A 109 -5.57 17.65 -7.16
C GLN A 109 -5.34 17.85 -5.67
N ALA A 110 -5.57 16.82 -4.89
CA ALA A 110 -5.49 16.94 -3.44
C ALA A 110 -4.09 16.77 -2.91
N TYR A 111 -3.32 15.88 -3.50
CA TYR A 111 -1.99 15.52 -2.99
C TYR A 111 -0.95 15.56 -4.09
N PRO A 112 -0.77 16.72 -4.76
CA PRO A 112 0.19 16.78 -5.88
C PRO A 112 1.63 16.58 -5.41
N TRP A 113 1.88 16.72 -4.14
CA TRP A 113 3.21 16.56 -3.57
C TRP A 113 3.52 15.12 -3.17
N LEU A 114 2.57 14.23 -3.30
CA LEU A 114 2.74 12.84 -2.89
C LEU A 114 2.44 11.94 -4.08
N GLU A 115 3.47 11.25 -4.55
CA GLU A 115 3.34 10.44 -5.75
C GLU A 115 2.51 9.20 -5.49
N LEU A 116 1.59 8.90 -6.38
CA LEU A 116 0.81 7.68 -6.36
C LEU A 116 1.29 6.80 -7.51
N ARG A 117 1.89 5.68 -7.17
CA ARG A 117 2.42 4.74 -8.16
C ARG A 117 1.47 3.58 -8.32
N VAL A 118 1.26 3.20 -9.56
CA VAL A 118 0.46 2.03 -9.87
C VAL A 118 1.42 0.88 -10.14
N VAL A 119 1.27 -0.18 -9.37
CA VAL A 119 2.11 -1.36 -9.50
C VAL A 119 1.29 -2.46 -10.14
N LYS A 120 1.85 -3.08 -11.16
CA LYS A 120 1.15 -4.15 -11.88
C LYS A 120 1.52 -5.53 -11.35
#